data_872177c7cd19747dab57ab2affe894f4
#
_entry.id   872177c7cd19747dab57ab2affe894f4
#
_cell.length_a   1.000
_cell.length_b   1.000
_cell.length_c   1.000
_cell.angle_alpha   90.00
_cell.angle_beta   90.00
_cell.angle_gamma   90.00
#
_symmetry.space_group_name_H-M   'P 1'
#
loop_
_entity.id
_entity.type
_entity.pdbx_description
1 polymer ?
#
loop_
_entity_poly.entity_id
_entity_poly.type
_entity_poly.pdbx_seq_one_letter_code
_entity_poly.pdbx_strand_id
1 'polypeptide(L)'
;MTTHAQPVPETAEHLVEVLKALANPIRLQVLGWLREPDRHFPPERAIADQNEVGVCVSHLQEKLGLAQSTVSAYMALLQRAGLVRSTRVGKWTHYRRDEQRIAQLVDLLGRSI
;
A
#
# COMPACT_ATOMS: atom_id res chain seq x y z
N MET A 1 -24.37 -23.86 1.80
CA MET A 1 -24.02 -23.20 1.78
C MET A 1 -23.30 -22.92 1.98
N THR A 2 -23.02 -22.97 1.90
CA THR A 2 -22.36 -22.43 2.06
C THR A 2 -21.65 -21.99 2.09
N THR A 3 -21.49 -21.96 1.93
CA THR A 3 -20.89 -21.33 1.96
C THR A 3 -20.24 -20.87 2.06
N HIS A 4 -20.25 -20.89 2.03
CA HIS A 4 -19.72 -20.22 2.23
C HIS A 4 -18.81 -19.89 2.00
N ALA A 5 -18.54 -20.04 1.81
CA ALA A 5 -17.77 -19.85 1.64
C ALA A 5 -17.19 -19.04 0.89
N GLN A 6 -17.15 -18.66 0.68
CA GLN A 6 -16.65 -17.89 0.24
C GLN A 6 -15.91 -17.02 0.15
N PRO A 7 -15.48 -16.70 -0.46
CA PRO A 7 -14.33 -16.10 -0.51
C PRO A 7 -14.25 -14.84 -0.25
N VAL A 8 -14.12 -14.65 -0.04
CA VAL A 8 -13.76 -13.95 0.61
C VAL A 8 -13.11 -12.69 0.44
N PRO A 9 -11.87 -12.40 -0.02
CA PRO A 9 -11.30 -11.09 -0.10
C PRO A 9 -11.98 -10.19 -1.13
N GLU A 10 -12.76 -10.75 -2.02
CA GLU A 10 -13.47 -9.98 -3.03
C GLU A 10 -14.93 -9.72 -2.66
N THR A 11 -15.23 -9.71 -1.39
CA THR A 11 -16.57 -9.40 -0.91
C THR A 11 -16.79 -7.90 -0.83
N ALA A 12 -18.06 -7.50 -0.72
CA ALA A 12 -18.41 -6.10 -0.50
C ALA A 12 -17.77 -5.54 0.77
N GLU A 13 -17.67 -6.37 1.81
CA GLU A 13 -17.04 -5.96 3.07
C GLU A 13 -15.58 -5.62 2.87
N HIS A 14 -14.86 -6.43 2.11
CA HIS A 14 -13.45 -6.16 1.81
C HIS A 14 -13.30 -4.91 0.95
N LEU A 15 -14.20 -4.73 -0.02
CA LEU A 15 -14.16 -3.53 -0.85
C LEU A 15 -14.36 -2.27 0.00
N VAL A 16 -15.27 -2.30 0.97
CA VAL A 16 -15.46 -1.17 1.88
C VAL A 16 -14.19 -0.91 2.69
N GLU A 17 -13.51 -1.97 3.14
CA GLU A 17 -12.25 -1.83 3.86
C GLU A 17 -11.20 -1.13 3.00
N VAL A 18 -11.10 -1.50 1.72
CA VAL A 18 -10.20 -0.87 0.77
C VAL A 18 -10.53 0.62 0.62
N LEU A 19 -11.82 0.94 0.44
CA LEU A 19 -12.25 2.31 0.29
C LEU A 19 -11.93 3.14 1.54
N LYS A 20 -12.11 2.56 2.72
CA LYS A 20 -11.77 3.23 3.96
C LYS A 20 -10.26 3.51 4.05
N ALA A 21 -9.44 2.56 3.61
CA ALA A 21 -7.99 2.74 3.60
C ALA A 21 -7.58 3.87 2.67
N LEU A 22 -8.29 4.06 1.57
CA LEU A 22 -8.02 5.11 0.60
C LEU A 22 -8.66 6.46 0.98
N ALA A 23 -9.59 6.48 1.91
CA ALA A 23 -10.33 7.69 2.29
C ALA A 23 -9.52 8.57 3.24
N ASN A 24 -8.29 8.87 2.86
CA ASN A 24 -7.38 9.74 3.60
C ASN A 24 -6.41 10.32 2.57
N PRO A 25 -6.29 11.66 2.49
CA PRO A 25 -5.47 12.27 1.44
C PRO A 25 -4.00 11.87 1.50
N ILE A 26 -3.46 11.65 2.69
CA ILE A 26 -2.05 11.27 2.83
C ILE A 26 -1.84 9.83 2.36
N ARG A 27 -2.70 8.91 2.76
CA ARG A 27 -2.58 7.52 2.33
C ARG A 27 -2.74 7.38 0.82
N LEU A 28 -3.71 8.11 0.25
CA LEU A 28 -3.91 8.10 -1.19
C LEU A 28 -2.69 8.66 -1.91
N GLN A 29 -2.11 9.74 -1.40
CA GLN A 29 -0.93 10.35 -1.99
C GLN A 29 0.28 9.40 -1.94
N VAL A 30 0.50 8.75 -0.80
CA VAL A 30 1.60 7.78 -0.68
C VAL A 30 1.44 6.66 -1.69
N LEU A 31 0.24 6.13 -1.83
CA LEU A 31 -0.01 5.06 -2.79
C LEU A 31 0.32 5.52 -4.22
N GLY A 32 -0.05 6.75 -4.56
CA GLY A 32 0.30 7.33 -5.85
C GLY A 32 1.81 7.47 -6.06
N TRP A 33 2.54 7.91 -5.02
CA TRP A 33 4.00 8.00 -5.09
C TRP A 33 4.65 6.64 -5.32
N LEU A 34 4.13 5.61 -4.66
CA LEU A 34 4.70 4.25 -4.77
C LEU A 34 4.48 3.62 -6.13
N ARG A 35 3.64 4.21 -6.96
CA ARG A 35 3.42 3.75 -8.32
C ARG A 35 4.67 3.93 -9.19
N GLU A 36 5.40 5.03 -8.95
CA GLU A 36 6.63 5.34 -9.66
C GLU A 36 7.67 5.81 -8.63
N PRO A 37 8.22 4.88 -7.84
CA PRO A 37 9.01 5.27 -6.67
C PRO A 37 10.26 6.07 -6.99
N ASP A 38 10.95 5.76 -8.10
CA ASP A 38 12.18 6.48 -8.45
C ASP A 38 11.91 7.93 -8.86
N ARG A 39 10.67 8.25 -9.14
CA ARG A 39 10.26 9.60 -9.51
C ARG A 39 10.06 10.49 -8.29
N HIS A 40 9.72 9.89 -7.16
CA HIS A 40 9.35 10.61 -5.94
C HIS A 40 10.36 10.43 -4.81
N PHE A 41 11.19 9.40 -4.87
CA PHE A 41 12.20 9.08 -3.85
C PHE A 41 13.53 8.85 -4.56
N PRO A 42 14.58 9.65 -4.23
CA PRO A 42 15.85 9.54 -4.95
C PRO A 42 16.42 8.12 -4.88
N PRO A 43 16.55 7.42 -6.02
CA PRO A 43 17.05 6.05 -6.00
C PRO A 43 18.50 5.94 -5.51
N GLU A 44 19.28 7.00 -5.66
CA GLU A 44 20.67 7.01 -5.17
C GLU A 44 20.76 6.98 -3.64
N ARG A 45 19.67 7.29 -2.94
CA ARG A 45 19.62 7.24 -1.48
C ARG A 45 19.08 5.91 -0.96
N ALA A 46 18.58 5.07 -1.85
CA ALA A 46 17.98 3.80 -1.47
C ALA A 46 19.05 2.75 -1.19
N ILE A 47 18.82 1.91 -0.18
CA ILE A 47 19.73 0.81 0.14
C ILE A 47 19.43 -0.43 -0.67
N ALA A 48 18.34 -0.42 -1.43
CA ALA A 48 17.93 -1.54 -2.29
C ALA A 48 17.09 -0.96 -3.44
N ASP A 49 16.88 -1.77 -4.49
CA ASP A 49 16.11 -1.35 -5.64
C ASP A 49 14.65 -1.07 -5.23
N GLN A 50 14.23 0.18 -5.35
CA GLN A 50 12.89 0.60 -4.93
C GLN A 50 11.78 -0.03 -5.75
N ASN A 51 12.06 -0.45 -6.97
CA ASN A 51 11.06 -1.12 -7.82
C ASN A 51 10.88 -2.58 -7.42
N GLU A 52 11.89 -3.19 -6.81
CA GLU A 52 11.81 -4.58 -6.37
C GLU A 52 11.31 -4.70 -4.94
N VAL A 53 11.89 -3.93 -4.02
CA VAL A 53 11.57 -4.08 -2.60
C VAL A 53 10.70 -2.97 -2.05
N GLY A 54 10.56 -1.88 -2.78
CA GLY A 54 9.77 -0.74 -2.34
C GLY A 54 10.61 0.36 -1.70
N VAL A 55 9.93 1.31 -1.10
CA VAL A 55 10.51 2.51 -0.50
C VAL A 55 10.66 2.32 1.00
N CYS A 56 11.83 2.66 1.51
CA CYS A 56 12.12 2.57 2.94
C CYS A 56 11.17 3.47 3.74
N VAL A 57 10.69 2.97 4.87
CA VAL A 57 9.79 3.71 5.75
C VAL A 57 10.39 5.05 6.18
N SER A 58 11.71 5.11 6.36
CA SER A 58 12.37 6.36 6.74
C SER A 58 12.26 7.43 5.66
N HIS A 59 12.28 7.02 4.40
CA HIS A 59 12.12 7.96 3.28
C HIS A 59 10.69 8.44 3.15
N LEU A 60 9.71 7.56 3.44
CA LEU A 60 8.32 7.97 3.51
C LEU A 60 8.12 8.98 4.63
N GLN A 61 8.69 8.70 5.79
CA GLN A 61 8.61 9.60 6.94
C GLN A 61 9.19 10.97 6.62
N GLU A 62 10.36 10.99 6.01
CA GLU A 62 11.04 12.23 5.66
C GLU A 62 10.21 13.07 4.69
N LYS A 63 9.68 12.42 3.65
CA LYS A 63 8.90 13.12 2.63
C LYS A 63 7.59 13.65 3.19
N LEU A 64 6.94 12.90 4.07
CA LEU A 64 5.67 13.31 4.67
C LEU A 64 5.83 14.29 5.82
N GLY A 65 7.00 14.30 6.47
CA GLY A 65 7.21 15.15 7.64
C GLY A 65 6.37 14.72 8.85
N LEU A 66 6.05 13.43 8.96
CA LEU A 66 5.23 12.88 10.03
C LEU A 66 6.06 11.99 10.95
N ALA A 67 5.54 11.71 12.14
CA ALA A 67 6.17 10.78 13.07
C ALA A 67 6.19 9.38 12.46
N GLN A 68 7.24 8.61 12.78
CA GLN A 68 7.37 7.24 12.26
C GLN A 68 6.18 6.37 12.64
N SER A 69 5.67 6.52 13.87
CA SER A 69 4.51 5.73 14.31
C SER A 69 3.27 6.02 13.46
N THR A 70 3.07 7.27 13.05
CA THR A 70 1.95 7.64 12.18
C THR A 70 2.12 7.03 10.79
N VAL A 71 3.31 7.12 10.22
CA VAL A 71 3.59 6.54 8.91
C VAL A 71 3.41 5.03 8.95
N SER A 72 3.95 4.37 9.98
CA SER A 72 3.80 2.92 10.12
C SER A 72 2.33 2.51 10.25
N ALA A 73 1.53 3.28 11.00
CA ALA A 73 0.10 3.00 11.14
C ALA A 73 -0.63 3.16 9.80
N TYR A 74 -0.31 4.19 9.03
CA TYR A 74 -0.89 4.39 7.70
C TYR A 74 -0.53 3.26 6.76
N MET A 75 0.73 2.84 6.76
CA MET A 75 1.17 1.75 5.89
C MET A 75 0.54 0.41 6.30
N ALA A 76 0.32 0.20 7.60
CA ALA A 76 -0.37 -1.00 8.08
C ALA A 76 -1.80 -1.08 7.58
N LEU A 77 -2.51 0.06 7.52
CA LEU A 77 -3.86 0.11 6.96
C LEU A 77 -3.86 -0.24 5.47
N LEU A 78 -2.92 0.33 4.71
CA LEU A 78 -2.81 0.02 3.28
C LEU A 78 -2.44 -1.44 3.05
N GLN A 79 -1.58 -1.99 3.90
CA GLN A 79 -1.16 -3.39 3.79
C GLN A 79 -2.32 -4.33 4.11
N ARG A 80 -3.08 -4.04 5.17
CA ARG A 80 -4.23 -4.85 5.55
C ARG A 80 -5.28 -4.87 4.45
N ALA A 81 -5.45 -3.75 3.75
CA ALA A 81 -6.38 -3.66 2.64
C ALA A 81 -5.87 -4.36 1.37
N GLY A 82 -4.62 -4.83 1.37
CA GLY A 82 -4.04 -5.54 0.23
C GLY A 82 -3.43 -4.63 -0.83
N LEU A 83 -3.26 -3.35 -0.52
CA LEU A 83 -2.81 -2.37 -1.52
C LEU A 83 -1.30 -2.26 -1.59
N VAL A 84 -0.60 -2.57 -0.50
CA VAL A 84 0.86 -2.55 -0.46
C VAL A 84 1.38 -3.81 0.19
N ARG A 85 2.64 -4.12 -0.10
CA ARG A 85 3.37 -5.23 0.50
C ARG A 85 4.60 -4.67 1.20
N SER A 86 5.02 -5.32 2.29
CA SER A 86 6.21 -4.92 3.02
C SER A 86 7.31 -5.96 2.83
N THR A 87 8.55 -5.47 2.83
CA THR A 87 9.75 -6.30 2.75
C THR A 87 10.78 -5.74 3.72
N ARG A 88 11.44 -6.63 4.48
CA ARG A 88 12.53 -6.22 5.37
C ARG A 88 13.85 -6.33 4.64
N VAL A 89 14.63 -5.25 4.67
CA VAL A 89 16.01 -5.25 4.20
C VAL A 89 16.85 -4.77 5.38
N GLY A 90 17.58 -5.70 5.98
CA GLY A 90 18.25 -5.44 7.24
C GLY A 90 17.22 -5.12 8.33
N LYS A 91 17.39 -3.99 8.99
CA LYS A 91 16.47 -3.54 10.03
C LYS A 91 15.39 -2.60 9.51
N TRP A 92 15.33 -2.36 8.20
CA TRP A 92 14.42 -1.37 7.62
C TRP A 92 13.27 -2.04 6.89
N THR A 93 12.06 -1.59 7.15
CA THR A 93 10.87 -2.02 6.41
C THR A 93 10.71 -1.15 5.17
N HIS A 94 10.46 -1.82 4.05
CA HIS A 94 10.22 -1.17 2.75
C HIS A 94 8.81 -1.51 2.29
N TYR A 95 8.18 -0.59 1.58
CA TYR A 95 6.80 -0.76 1.11
C TYR A 95 6.73 -0.55 -0.39
N ARG A 96 6.02 -1.44 -1.08
CA ARG A 96 5.72 -1.32 -2.50
C ARG A 96 4.26 -1.65 -2.75
N ARG A 97 3.74 -1.15 -3.85
CA ARG A 97 2.36 -1.47 -4.25
C ARG A 97 2.28 -2.94 -4.65
N ASP A 98 1.13 -3.53 -4.36
CA ASP A 98 0.78 -4.84 -4.90
C ASP A 98 -0.03 -4.60 -6.18
N GLU A 99 0.64 -4.52 -7.33
CA GLU A 99 0.00 -4.15 -8.58
C GLU A 99 -1.06 -5.13 -9.02
N GLN A 100 -0.81 -6.42 -8.83
CA GLN A 100 -1.78 -7.45 -9.18
C GLN A 100 -3.04 -7.32 -8.34
N ARG A 101 -2.87 -7.14 -7.04
CA ARG A 101 -4.00 -6.99 -6.13
C ARG A 101 -4.77 -5.72 -6.40
N ILE A 102 -4.07 -4.61 -6.67
CA ILE A 102 -4.72 -3.35 -6.99
C ILE A 102 -5.57 -3.48 -8.25
N ALA A 103 -5.05 -4.15 -9.28
CA ALA A 103 -5.82 -4.36 -10.51
C ALA A 103 -7.10 -5.14 -10.25
N GLN A 104 -7.03 -6.17 -9.40
CA GLN A 104 -8.22 -6.94 -9.01
C GLN A 104 -9.24 -6.09 -8.27
N LEU A 105 -8.77 -5.21 -7.38
CA LEU A 105 -9.65 -4.35 -6.59
C LEU A 105 -10.30 -3.26 -7.44
N VAL A 106 -9.56 -2.70 -8.39
CA VAL A 106 -10.11 -1.72 -9.34
C VAL A 106 -11.19 -2.36 -10.20
N ASP A 107 -10.93 -3.58 -10.67
CA ASP A 107 -11.93 -4.32 -11.45
C ASP A 107 -13.19 -4.59 -10.63
N LEU A 108 -13.00 -5.03 -9.39
CA LEU A 108 -14.13 -5.29 -8.49
C LEU A 108 -14.94 -4.02 -8.24
N LEU A 109 -14.26 -2.90 -7.99
CA LEU A 109 -14.93 -1.61 -7.79
C LEU A 109 -15.73 -1.23 -9.02
N GLY A 110 -15.13 -1.35 -10.20
CA GLY A 110 -15.81 -1.01 -11.45
C GLY A 110 -17.06 -1.84 -11.70
N ARG A 111 -17.04 -3.12 -11.27
CA ARG A 111 -18.21 -3.99 -11.40
C ARG A 111 -19.26 -3.76 -10.31
N SER A 112 -18.88 -3.09 -9.21
CA SER A 112 -19.77 -2.90 -8.06
C SER A 112 -20.55 -1.59 -8.14
N ILE A 113 -20.11 -0.65 -8.95
CA ILE A 113 -20.77 0.65 -9.09
C ILE A 113 -21.12 0.92 -10.54
#